data_55d352f0889f464d44856714f3638f71
#
_entry.id   55d352f0889f464d44856714f3638f71
#
_cell.length_a   1.000
_cell.length_b   1.000
_cell.length_c   1.000
_cell.angle_alpha   90.00
_cell.angle_beta   90.00
_cell.angle_gamma   90.00
#
_symmetry.space_group_name_H-M   'P 1'
#
loop_
_entity.id
_entity.type
_entity.pdbx_description
1 polymer ?
#
loop_
_entity_poly.entity_id
_entity_poly.type
_entity_poly.pdbx_seq_one_letter_code
_entity_poly.pdbx_strand_id
1 'polypeptide(L)'
;MVELRGIRKSLGGLEILSGVDLDVAEGSVVVILGPSGSGKTTLLRTINFLGPADSGTVTIDGMTVDSANCTHAQVLKLRRKTGMVFQNYSLFRNKTVLQNITEGMIHVRGASKGDAKERAMALLKKVNLSDRAHAYPVELSGGQQQRVGICRALALEPKVILFDEPTSALDPELVGEVLATMRAVAATGITMIVVTHEIAFAKEVADKAVYMEGGVIVEQGEPRQVIENPRDERTARFLRSLLKK
;
A
#
# COMPACT_ATOMS: atom_id res chain seq x y z
N MET A 1 -8.94 -0.61 13.13
CA MET A 1 -7.60 0.00 12.98
C MET A 1 -7.60 1.09 11.90
N VAL A 2 -8.04 0.81 10.67
CA VAL A 2 -8.32 1.85 9.65
C VAL A 2 -9.82 1.85 9.34
N GLU A 3 -10.43 3.05 9.35
CA GLU A 3 -11.83 3.24 8.98
C GLU A 3 -11.96 4.40 8.00
N LEU A 4 -12.66 4.17 6.91
CA LEU A 4 -13.03 5.18 5.93
C LEU A 4 -14.54 5.34 5.96
N ARG A 5 -15.05 6.57 5.99
CA ARG A 5 -16.48 6.86 5.99
C ARG A 5 -16.81 7.94 4.99
N GLY A 6 -17.69 7.61 4.05
CA GLY A 6 -18.23 8.54 3.07
C GLY A 6 -17.18 9.20 2.18
N ILE A 7 -16.10 8.49 1.83
CA ILE A 7 -14.98 9.05 1.04
C ILE A 7 -15.44 9.39 -0.36
N ARG A 8 -15.41 10.69 -0.70
CA ARG A 8 -15.70 11.20 -2.05
C ARG A 8 -14.49 11.94 -2.60
N LYS A 9 -14.25 11.76 -3.90
CA LYS A 9 -13.15 12.44 -4.60
C LYS A 9 -13.51 12.69 -6.05
N SER A 10 -13.32 13.93 -6.48
CA SER A 10 -13.41 14.32 -7.89
C SER A 10 -12.05 14.76 -8.42
N LEU A 11 -11.75 14.47 -9.66
CA LEU A 11 -10.57 14.93 -10.38
C LEU A 11 -11.00 15.45 -11.74
N GLY A 12 -10.68 16.71 -12.05
CA GLY A 12 -11.04 17.34 -13.32
C GLY A 12 -12.56 17.36 -13.60
N GLY A 13 -13.38 17.45 -12.57
CA GLY A 13 -14.85 17.44 -12.70
C GLY A 13 -15.49 16.04 -12.76
N LEU A 14 -14.69 14.97 -12.82
CA LEU A 14 -15.20 13.60 -12.79
C LEU A 14 -15.16 13.07 -11.36
N GLU A 15 -16.28 12.49 -10.88
CA GLU A 15 -16.33 11.80 -9.59
C GLU A 15 -15.59 10.46 -9.71
N ILE A 16 -14.49 10.31 -8.97
CA ILE A 16 -13.64 9.12 -8.96
C ILE A 16 -13.98 8.20 -7.80
N LEU A 17 -14.39 8.77 -6.66
CA LEU A 17 -14.86 8.02 -5.48
C LEU A 17 -16.21 8.58 -5.05
N SER A 18 -17.21 7.72 -4.89
CA SER A 18 -18.62 8.06 -4.68
C SER A 18 -19.12 7.56 -3.32
N GLY A 19 -18.53 8.04 -2.22
CA GLY A 19 -18.99 7.69 -0.87
C GLY A 19 -18.52 6.30 -0.43
N VAL A 20 -17.21 6.05 -0.49
CA VAL A 20 -16.61 4.77 -0.13
C VAL A 20 -16.48 4.63 1.39
N ASP A 21 -17.00 3.51 1.92
CA ASP A 21 -16.84 3.06 3.31
C ASP A 21 -15.99 1.79 3.34
N LEU A 22 -14.98 1.75 4.22
CA LEU A 22 -14.10 0.58 4.37
C LEU A 22 -13.61 0.45 5.81
N ASP A 23 -13.70 -0.76 6.35
CA ASP A 23 -13.12 -1.15 7.65
C ASP A 23 -11.99 -2.14 7.45
N VAL A 24 -10.87 -1.87 8.12
CA VAL A 24 -9.67 -2.71 8.15
C VAL A 24 -9.31 -2.98 9.61
N ALA A 25 -9.35 -4.23 10.03
CA ALA A 25 -8.97 -4.63 11.38
C ALA A 25 -7.46 -4.48 11.60
N GLU A 26 -7.05 -4.37 12.87
CA GLU A 26 -5.62 -4.37 13.21
C GLU A 26 -4.99 -5.72 12.87
N GLY A 27 -3.79 -5.69 12.29
CA GLY A 27 -3.05 -6.88 11.88
C GLY A 27 -3.59 -7.58 10.63
N SER A 28 -4.71 -7.10 10.05
CA SER A 28 -5.29 -7.75 8.87
C SER A 28 -4.70 -7.22 7.56
N VAL A 29 -4.73 -8.09 6.55
CA VAL A 29 -4.40 -7.80 5.16
C VAL A 29 -5.69 -7.64 4.36
N VAL A 30 -5.95 -6.43 3.85
CA VAL A 30 -7.08 -6.15 2.95
C VAL A 30 -6.54 -5.97 1.53
N VAL A 31 -7.07 -6.75 0.59
CA VAL A 31 -6.73 -6.63 -0.84
C VAL A 31 -7.85 -5.93 -1.58
N ILE A 32 -7.50 -4.93 -2.40
CA ILE A 32 -8.44 -4.18 -3.23
C ILE A 32 -8.21 -4.57 -4.69
N LEU A 33 -9.23 -5.16 -5.31
CA LEU A 33 -9.27 -5.60 -6.69
C LEU A 33 -10.20 -4.71 -7.52
N GLY A 34 -10.03 -4.71 -8.84
CA GLY A 34 -10.92 -4.00 -9.77
C GLY A 34 -10.21 -3.55 -11.04
N PRO A 35 -10.94 -3.14 -12.08
CA PRO A 35 -10.38 -2.71 -13.34
C PRO A 35 -9.55 -1.42 -13.20
N SER A 36 -8.71 -1.14 -14.21
CA SER A 36 -8.00 0.14 -14.29
C SER A 36 -9.01 1.29 -14.33
N GLY A 37 -8.70 2.38 -13.62
CA GLY A 37 -9.60 3.54 -13.53
C GLY A 37 -10.76 3.39 -12.53
N SER A 38 -10.90 2.29 -11.79
CA SER A 38 -11.98 2.12 -10.79
C SER A 38 -11.82 2.92 -9.50
N GLY A 39 -10.72 3.67 -9.33
CA GLY A 39 -10.50 4.53 -8.16
C GLY A 39 -9.61 3.93 -7.07
N LYS A 40 -9.06 2.71 -7.23
CA LYS A 40 -8.25 1.99 -6.21
C LYS A 40 -7.04 2.80 -5.70
N THR A 41 -6.19 3.25 -6.62
CA THR A 41 -5.03 4.11 -6.31
C THR A 41 -5.47 5.43 -5.67
N THR A 42 -6.57 6.02 -6.13
CA THR A 42 -7.13 7.24 -5.56
C THR A 42 -7.57 6.99 -4.12
N LEU A 43 -8.32 5.90 -3.86
CA LEU A 43 -8.72 5.51 -2.51
C LEU A 43 -7.51 5.30 -1.60
N LEU A 44 -6.49 4.58 -2.07
CA LEU A 44 -5.28 4.34 -1.31
C LEU A 44 -4.56 5.65 -0.95
N ARG A 45 -4.50 6.60 -1.89
CA ARG A 45 -3.88 7.92 -1.68
C ARG A 45 -4.70 8.85 -0.79
N THR A 46 -6.00 8.63 -0.64
CA THR A 46 -6.81 9.40 0.33
C THR A 46 -6.48 8.98 1.77
N ILE A 47 -6.15 7.71 2.01
CA ILE A 47 -5.85 7.19 3.36
C ILE A 47 -4.66 7.92 4.00
N ASN A 48 -3.62 8.23 3.23
CA ASN A 48 -2.44 8.95 3.72
C ASN A 48 -2.40 10.44 3.30
N PHE A 49 -3.50 10.96 2.78
CA PHE A 49 -3.63 12.35 2.32
C PHE A 49 -2.62 12.77 1.24
N LEU A 50 -2.01 11.85 0.48
CA LEU A 50 -1.25 12.20 -0.73
C LEU A 50 -2.15 12.79 -1.82
N GLY A 51 -3.40 12.36 -1.87
CA GLY A 51 -4.46 12.94 -2.67
C GLY A 51 -5.70 13.06 -1.78
N PRO A 52 -5.85 14.12 -0.96
CA PRO A 52 -6.93 14.20 0.03
C PRO A 52 -8.30 14.06 -0.65
N ALA A 53 -9.22 13.38 0.02
CA ALA A 53 -10.63 13.31 -0.40
C ALA A 53 -11.28 14.69 -0.32
N ASP A 54 -12.34 14.91 -1.10
CA ASP A 54 -13.10 16.17 -1.07
C ASP A 54 -14.06 16.18 0.13
N SER A 55 -14.50 15.00 0.58
CA SER A 55 -15.30 14.82 1.81
C SER A 55 -15.13 13.41 2.36
N GLY A 56 -15.59 13.21 3.59
CA GLY A 56 -15.50 11.97 4.33
C GLY A 56 -14.41 11.99 5.39
N THR A 57 -14.34 10.94 6.19
CA THR A 57 -13.38 10.84 7.29
C THR A 57 -12.45 9.64 7.12
N VAL A 58 -11.20 9.82 7.55
CA VAL A 58 -10.17 8.79 7.62
C VAL A 58 -9.77 8.63 9.08
N THR A 59 -9.94 7.45 9.63
CA THR A 59 -9.46 7.09 10.97
C THR A 59 -8.33 6.08 10.85
N ILE A 60 -7.22 6.31 11.54
CA ILE A 60 -6.09 5.37 11.64
C ILE A 60 -5.64 5.30 13.10
N ASP A 61 -5.70 4.11 13.70
CA ASP A 61 -5.25 3.87 15.06
C ASP A 61 -5.86 4.88 16.04
N GLY A 62 -7.21 5.01 16.00
CA GLY A 62 -8.01 5.89 16.85
C GLY A 62 -7.93 7.39 16.51
N MET A 63 -7.13 7.79 15.54
CA MET A 63 -7.04 9.19 15.10
C MET A 63 -7.92 9.42 13.87
N THR A 64 -8.98 10.21 14.02
CA THR A 64 -9.88 10.58 12.92
C THR A 64 -9.53 11.96 12.36
N VAL A 65 -9.53 12.07 11.04
CA VAL A 65 -9.32 13.31 10.28
C VAL A 65 -10.46 13.47 9.27
N ASP A 66 -11.17 14.58 9.33
CA ASP A 66 -12.13 14.98 8.32
C ASP A 66 -11.40 15.57 7.11
N SER A 67 -11.61 14.99 5.93
CA SER A 67 -10.89 15.37 4.72
C SER A 67 -11.20 16.81 4.28
N ALA A 68 -12.43 17.28 4.50
CA ALA A 68 -12.84 18.63 4.11
C ALA A 68 -12.31 19.72 5.05
N ASN A 69 -12.08 19.39 6.33
CA ASN A 69 -11.78 20.36 7.39
C ASN A 69 -10.51 20.01 8.18
N CYS A 70 -9.48 19.45 7.54
CA CYS A 70 -8.27 19.03 8.22
C CYS A 70 -7.21 20.14 8.27
N THR A 71 -6.46 20.18 9.36
CA THR A 71 -5.25 21.00 9.48
C THR A 71 -4.03 20.25 8.96
N HIS A 72 -3.01 20.98 8.49
CA HIS A 72 -1.73 20.39 8.08
C HIS A 72 -1.09 19.54 9.20
N ALA A 73 -1.21 19.98 10.46
CA ALA A 73 -0.70 19.23 11.60
C ALA A 73 -1.40 17.87 11.80
N GLN A 74 -2.72 17.81 11.61
CA GLN A 74 -3.48 16.54 11.66
C GLN A 74 -3.05 15.60 10.54
N VAL A 75 -2.91 16.10 9.31
CA VAL A 75 -2.42 15.34 8.16
C VAL A 75 -1.02 14.76 8.42
N LEU A 76 -0.08 15.58 8.94
CA LEU A 76 1.27 15.09 9.26
C LEU A 76 1.26 14.00 10.34
N LYS A 77 0.43 14.15 11.39
CA LYS A 77 0.28 13.12 12.43
C LYS A 77 -0.26 11.81 11.85
N LEU A 78 -1.26 11.87 10.97
CA LEU A 78 -1.84 10.70 10.33
C LEU A 78 -0.85 10.04 9.36
N ARG A 79 -0.11 10.82 8.56
CA ARG A 79 0.94 10.31 7.66
C ARG A 79 2.03 9.54 8.40
N ARG A 80 2.39 9.96 9.62
CA ARG A 80 3.35 9.24 10.46
C ARG A 80 2.89 7.85 10.88
N LYS A 81 1.58 7.56 10.81
CA LYS A 81 1.01 6.25 11.10
C LYS A 81 0.98 5.34 9.85
N THR A 82 1.31 5.88 8.66
CA THR A 82 1.23 5.14 7.39
C THR A 82 2.59 4.96 6.75
N GLY A 83 2.83 3.79 6.15
CA GLY A 83 3.88 3.56 5.18
C GLY A 83 3.26 3.42 3.80
N MET A 84 3.90 3.88 2.73
CA MET A 84 3.42 3.69 1.38
C MET A 84 4.51 3.11 0.47
N VAL A 85 4.12 2.08 -0.28
CA VAL A 85 4.91 1.42 -1.32
C VAL A 85 4.24 1.72 -2.66
N PHE A 86 4.97 2.33 -3.57
CA PHE A 86 4.47 2.82 -4.84
C PHE A 86 4.74 1.84 -5.97
N GLN A 87 3.94 1.90 -7.01
CA GLN A 87 4.10 1.14 -8.24
C GLN A 87 5.47 1.37 -8.92
N ASN A 88 5.94 2.62 -8.97
CA ASN A 88 7.19 3.02 -9.62
C ASN A 88 8.35 3.19 -8.61
N TYR A 89 8.42 2.35 -7.58
CA TYR A 89 9.45 2.31 -6.52
C TYR A 89 9.64 3.63 -5.77
N SER A 90 9.62 4.78 -6.44
CA SER A 90 9.74 6.15 -5.91
C SER A 90 10.96 6.36 -5.00
N LEU A 91 12.10 5.71 -5.33
CA LEU A 91 13.35 5.90 -4.63
C LEU A 91 14.00 7.24 -4.99
N PHE A 92 14.71 7.83 -4.03
CA PHE A 92 15.55 9.00 -4.27
C PHE A 92 16.76 8.59 -5.12
N ARG A 93 16.79 9.00 -6.38
CA ARG A 93 17.81 8.59 -7.37
C ARG A 93 19.23 9.00 -6.99
N ASN A 94 19.38 10.11 -6.26
CA ASN A 94 20.65 10.68 -5.80
C ASN A 94 21.09 10.20 -4.41
N LYS A 95 20.41 9.20 -3.86
CA LYS A 95 20.71 8.60 -2.54
C LYS A 95 20.96 7.10 -2.70
N THR A 96 21.89 6.58 -1.91
CA THR A 96 22.13 5.14 -1.85
C THR A 96 20.92 4.39 -1.28
N VAL A 97 20.89 3.07 -1.42
CA VAL A 97 19.89 2.19 -0.80
C VAL A 97 19.75 2.45 0.69
N LEU A 98 20.88 2.47 1.40
CA LEU A 98 20.91 2.75 2.84
C LEU A 98 20.32 4.13 3.15
N GLN A 99 20.71 5.16 2.42
CA GLN A 99 20.19 6.51 2.59
C GLN A 99 18.70 6.60 2.30
N ASN A 100 18.19 5.91 1.27
CA ASN A 100 16.75 5.85 0.97
C ASN A 100 15.93 5.35 2.15
N ILE A 101 16.46 4.37 2.89
CA ILE A 101 15.77 3.79 4.06
C ILE A 101 15.92 4.69 5.30
N THR A 102 17.11 5.25 5.52
CA THR A 102 17.41 6.00 6.75
C THR A 102 16.88 7.42 6.77
N GLU A 103 16.62 8.03 5.60
CA GLU A 103 16.20 9.44 5.46
C GLU A 103 14.98 9.77 6.32
N GLY A 104 13.92 8.98 6.20
CA GLY A 104 12.70 9.21 6.97
C GLY A 104 12.90 8.97 8.47
N MET A 105 13.74 8.02 8.85
CA MET A 105 14.04 7.76 10.27
C MET A 105 14.75 8.96 10.91
N ILE A 106 15.74 9.53 10.22
CA ILE A 106 16.53 10.66 10.74
C ILE A 106 15.68 11.94 10.75
N HIS A 107 15.07 12.30 9.62
CA HIS A 107 14.42 13.62 9.47
C HIS A 107 12.97 13.67 9.95
N VAL A 108 12.25 12.55 9.99
CA VAL A 108 10.84 12.52 10.41
C VAL A 108 10.68 11.97 11.83
N ARG A 109 11.49 10.95 12.20
CA ARG A 109 11.43 10.33 13.53
C ARG A 109 12.48 10.87 14.50
N GLY A 110 13.49 11.60 14.01
CA GLY A 110 14.58 12.14 14.85
C GLY A 110 15.55 11.07 15.36
N ALA A 111 15.62 9.92 14.68
CA ALA A 111 16.53 8.84 15.05
C ALA A 111 17.99 9.26 14.86
N SER A 112 18.89 8.73 15.70
CA SER A 112 20.33 8.91 15.48
C SER A 112 20.77 8.25 14.17
N LYS A 113 21.86 8.75 13.57
CA LYS A 113 22.40 8.14 12.35
C LYS A 113 22.84 6.68 12.58
N GLY A 114 23.29 6.35 13.78
CA GLY A 114 23.71 5.01 14.19
C GLY A 114 22.53 4.05 14.21
N ASP A 115 21.49 4.38 14.98
CA ASP A 115 20.27 3.56 15.11
C ASP A 115 19.57 3.39 13.77
N ALA A 116 19.48 4.48 12.98
CA ALA A 116 18.89 4.43 11.65
C ALA A 116 19.65 3.48 10.71
N LYS A 117 21.00 3.51 10.74
CA LYS A 117 21.86 2.61 9.95
C LYS A 117 21.68 1.16 10.38
N GLU A 118 21.73 0.88 11.67
CA GLU A 118 21.58 -0.49 12.21
C GLU A 118 20.22 -1.08 11.80
N ARG A 119 19.14 -0.33 12.01
CA ARG A 119 17.81 -0.75 11.63
C ARG A 119 17.67 -0.96 10.12
N ALA A 120 18.18 -0.03 9.30
CA ALA A 120 18.14 -0.17 7.85
C ALA A 120 18.89 -1.42 7.37
N MET A 121 20.07 -1.72 7.95
CA MET A 121 20.82 -2.92 7.63
C MET A 121 20.08 -4.20 8.05
N ALA A 122 19.38 -4.19 9.20
CA ALA A 122 18.53 -5.31 9.62
C ALA A 122 17.37 -5.55 8.63
N LEU A 123 16.75 -4.50 8.12
CA LEU A 123 15.69 -4.60 7.09
C LEU A 123 16.25 -5.12 5.76
N LEU A 124 17.39 -4.60 5.31
CA LEU A 124 18.07 -5.05 4.08
C LEU A 124 18.46 -6.53 4.15
N LYS A 125 18.89 -7.00 5.32
CA LYS A 125 19.17 -8.42 5.53
C LYS A 125 17.95 -9.31 5.32
N LYS A 126 16.76 -8.87 5.78
CA LYS A 126 15.50 -9.62 5.60
C LYS A 126 15.08 -9.78 4.15
N VAL A 127 15.52 -8.86 3.26
CA VAL A 127 15.18 -8.87 1.82
C VAL A 127 16.38 -9.25 0.94
N ASN A 128 17.47 -9.79 1.54
CA ASN A 128 18.69 -10.22 0.87
C ASN A 128 19.35 -9.13 0.01
N LEU A 129 19.45 -7.90 0.54
CA LEU A 129 20.06 -6.74 -0.12
C LEU A 129 21.12 -6.03 0.73
N SER A 130 21.70 -6.71 1.72
CA SER A 130 22.74 -6.13 2.60
C SER A 130 23.99 -5.70 1.83
N ASP A 131 24.38 -6.46 0.81
CA ASP A 131 25.50 -6.19 -0.09
C ASP A 131 25.27 -4.98 -1.01
N ARG A 132 24.02 -4.57 -1.19
CA ARG A 132 23.59 -3.43 -2.01
C ARG A 132 23.37 -2.14 -1.22
N ALA A 133 23.70 -2.10 0.08
CA ALA A 133 23.45 -0.95 0.95
C ALA A 133 24.03 0.37 0.41
N HIS A 134 25.17 0.31 -0.27
CA HIS A 134 25.86 1.46 -0.84
C HIS A 134 25.60 1.71 -2.32
N ALA A 135 24.85 0.83 -3.00
CA ALA A 135 24.46 1.00 -4.39
C ALA A 135 23.41 2.12 -4.54
N TYR A 136 23.36 2.74 -5.72
CA TYR A 136 22.33 3.68 -6.09
C TYR A 136 21.16 2.95 -6.80
N PRO A 137 19.94 3.53 -6.82
CA PRO A 137 18.78 2.89 -7.45
C PRO A 137 19.02 2.46 -8.91
N VAL A 138 19.81 3.20 -9.67
CA VAL A 138 20.13 2.86 -11.08
C VAL A 138 20.92 1.56 -11.24
N GLU A 139 21.59 1.10 -10.18
CA GLU A 139 22.39 -0.13 -10.15
C GLU A 139 21.56 -1.35 -9.71
N LEU A 140 20.27 -1.18 -9.46
CA LEU A 140 19.36 -2.21 -8.95
C LEU A 140 18.35 -2.63 -10.02
N SER A 141 17.99 -3.92 -10.03
CA SER A 141 16.82 -4.39 -10.78
C SER A 141 15.52 -3.78 -10.23
N GLY A 142 14.44 -3.81 -11.01
CA GLY A 142 13.13 -3.32 -10.57
C GLY A 142 12.65 -4.01 -9.29
N GLY A 143 12.78 -5.33 -9.19
CA GLY A 143 12.43 -6.09 -7.99
C GLY A 143 13.28 -5.73 -6.77
N GLN A 144 14.58 -5.45 -6.96
CA GLN A 144 15.45 -4.95 -5.89
C GLN A 144 15.03 -3.55 -5.44
N GLN A 145 14.74 -2.64 -6.37
CA GLN A 145 14.24 -1.30 -6.04
C GLN A 145 12.93 -1.35 -5.26
N GLN A 146 12.02 -2.23 -5.64
CA GLN A 146 10.74 -2.41 -4.94
C GLN A 146 10.93 -2.95 -3.53
N ARG A 147 11.82 -3.94 -3.33
CA ARG A 147 12.16 -4.44 -1.99
C ARG A 147 12.79 -3.35 -1.11
N VAL A 148 13.62 -2.47 -1.66
CA VAL A 148 14.12 -1.28 -0.94
C VAL A 148 12.98 -0.33 -0.59
N GLY A 149 12.01 -0.12 -1.48
CA GLY A 149 10.79 0.66 -1.21
C GLY A 149 9.97 0.11 -0.04
N ILE A 150 9.84 -1.21 0.04
CA ILE A 150 9.20 -1.90 1.17
C ILE A 150 10.01 -1.67 2.47
N CYS A 151 11.33 -1.85 2.44
CA CYS A 151 12.18 -1.56 3.60
C CYS A 151 12.06 -0.12 4.08
N ARG A 152 12.00 0.86 3.16
CA ARG A 152 11.81 2.27 3.48
C ARG A 152 10.48 2.52 4.18
N ALA A 153 9.40 1.89 3.73
CA ALA A 153 8.09 2.00 4.37
C ALA A 153 8.10 1.39 5.79
N LEU A 154 8.69 0.19 5.94
CA LEU A 154 8.82 -0.50 7.23
C LEU A 154 9.71 0.22 8.24
N ALA A 155 10.74 0.93 7.76
CA ALA A 155 11.71 1.63 8.62
C ALA A 155 11.07 2.67 9.52
N LEU A 156 9.92 3.23 9.11
CA LEU A 156 9.17 4.22 9.86
C LEU A 156 8.21 3.64 10.91
N GLU A 157 8.19 2.30 11.09
CA GLU A 157 7.27 1.62 12.02
C GLU A 157 5.82 2.09 11.88
N PRO A 158 5.25 2.02 10.68
CA PRO A 158 3.90 2.48 10.46
C PRO A 158 2.88 1.55 11.14
N LYS A 159 1.69 2.06 11.41
CA LYS A 159 0.55 1.26 11.88
C LYS A 159 -0.13 0.51 10.74
N VAL A 160 -0.06 1.06 9.53
CA VAL A 160 -0.57 0.43 8.31
C VAL A 160 0.37 0.69 7.14
N ILE A 161 0.58 -0.34 6.29
CA ILE A 161 1.31 -0.20 5.04
C ILE A 161 0.32 -0.25 3.88
N LEU A 162 0.43 0.73 2.99
CA LEU A 162 -0.36 0.88 1.78
C LEU A 162 0.49 0.47 0.59
N PHE A 163 0.03 -0.51 -0.19
CA PHE A 163 0.71 -0.98 -1.40
C PHE A 163 -0.12 -0.62 -2.64
N ASP A 164 0.44 0.22 -3.51
CA ASP A 164 -0.18 0.68 -4.75
C ASP A 164 0.41 -0.08 -5.93
N GLU A 165 -0.20 -1.21 -6.32
CA GLU A 165 0.22 -2.09 -7.43
C GLU A 165 1.73 -2.40 -7.43
N PRO A 166 2.30 -2.99 -6.38
CA PRO A 166 3.74 -3.07 -6.17
C PRO A 166 4.48 -3.96 -7.18
N THR A 167 3.79 -4.73 -8.00
CA THR A 167 4.37 -5.65 -8.99
C THR A 167 4.12 -5.24 -10.44
N SER A 168 3.21 -4.29 -10.70
CA SER A 168 2.73 -3.99 -12.06
C SER A 168 3.78 -3.33 -12.99
N ALA A 169 4.87 -2.78 -12.42
CA ALA A 169 5.99 -2.21 -13.18
C ALA A 169 7.19 -3.17 -13.31
N LEU A 170 7.02 -4.45 -12.93
CA LEU A 170 8.08 -5.44 -12.92
C LEU A 170 7.95 -6.44 -14.07
N ASP A 171 9.10 -6.92 -14.53
CA ASP A 171 9.15 -8.11 -15.37
C ASP A 171 8.61 -9.33 -14.61
N PRO A 172 7.89 -10.26 -15.27
CA PRO A 172 7.27 -11.42 -14.63
C PRO A 172 8.23 -12.25 -13.76
N GLU A 173 9.48 -12.36 -14.16
CA GLU A 173 10.52 -13.10 -13.42
C GLU A 173 10.83 -12.49 -12.04
N LEU A 174 10.64 -11.17 -11.88
CA LEU A 174 10.95 -10.44 -10.65
C LEU A 174 9.75 -10.35 -9.68
N VAL A 175 8.54 -10.63 -10.15
CA VAL A 175 7.30 -10.55 -9.35
C VAL A 175 7.36 -11.45 -8.13
N GLY A 176 7.83 -12.69 -8.31
CA GLY A 176 7.88 -13.70 -7.24
C GLY A 176 8.65 -13.26 -6.00
N GLU A 177 9.80 -12.59 -6.17
CA GLU A 177 10.64 -12.11 -5.06
C GLU A 177 9.98 -10.99 -4.25
N VAL A 178 9.26 -10.09 -4.94
CA VAL A 178 8.52 -8.99 -4.29
C VAL A 178 7.33 -9.56 -3.52
N LEU A 179 6.56 -10.48 -4.12
CA LEU A 179 5.45 -11.14 -3.44
C LEU A 179 5.92 -11.95 -2.22
N ALA A 180 7.06 -12.65 -2.31
CA ALA A 180 7.65 -13.34 -1.16
C ALA A 180 8.00 -12.35 -0.02
N THR A 181 8.54 -11.19 -0.37
CA THR A 181 8.80 -10.13 0.61
C THR A 181 7.50 -9.63 1.25
N MET A 182 6.44 -9.42 0.46
CA MET A 182 5.15 -8.98 0.99
C MET A 182 4.51 -10.03 1.90
N ARG A 183 4.63 -11.34 1.58
CA ARG A 183 4.19 -12.43 2.47
C ARG A 183 4.93 -12.39 3.82
N ALA A 184 6.24 -12.21 3.77
CA ALA A 184 7.05 -12.09 4.99
C ALA A 184 6.64 -10.86 5.84
N VAL A 185 6.26 -9.75 5.20
CA VAL A 185 5.71 -8.57 5.89
C VAL A 185 4.35 -8.88 6.50
N ALA A 186 3.44 -9.51 5.76
CA ALA A 186 2.11 -9.91 6.26
C ALA A 186 2.22 -10.83 7.49
N ALA A 187 3.15 -11.79 7.46
CA ALA A 187 3.41 -12.71 8.58
C ALA A 187 3.89 -12.01 9.87
N THR A 188 4.33 -10.74 9.81
CA THR A 188 4.66 -9.97 11.02
C THR A 188 3.44 -9.43 11.77
N GLY A 189 2.23 -9.59 11.23
CA GLY A 189 1.00 -9.07 11.81
C GLY A 189 0.80 -7.56 11.63
N ILE A 190 1.55 -6.91 10.73
CA ILE A 190 1.31 -5.50 10.40
C ILE A 190 0.06 -5.37 9.54
N THR A 191 -0.74 -4.34 9.80
CA THR A 191 -1.91 -4.05 8.96
C THR A 191 -1.49 -3.64 7.55
N MET A 192 -2.12 -4.25 6.53
CA MET A 192 -1.79 -3.97 5.12
C MET A 192 -3.07 -3.67 4.32
N ILE A 193 -2.99 -2.67 3.43
CA ILE A 193 -3.98 -2.46 2.38
C ILE A 193 -3.25 -2.53 1.04
N VAL A 194 -3.63 -3.48 0.21
CA VAL A 194 -2.89 -3.83 -1.00
C VAL A 194 -3.79 -3.71 -2.23
N VAL A 195 -3.48 -2.77 -3.11
CA VAL A 195 -4.03 -2.74 -4.47
C VAL A 195 -3.17 -3.63 -5.34
N THR A 196 -3.74 -4.66 -5.95
CA THR A 196 -2.98 -5.62 -6.77
C THR A 196 -3.86 -6.33 -7.79
N HIS A 197 -3.22 -6.89 -8.82
CA HIS A 197 -3.81 -7.83 -9.77
C HIS A 197 -3.36 -9.28 -9.53
N GLU A 198 -2.53 -9.53 -8.51
CA GLU A 198 -1.99 -10.84 -8.15
C GLU A 198 -3.02 -11.66 -7.36
N ILE A 199 -3.90 -12.36 -8.09
CA ILE A 199 -5.01 -13.11 -7.48
C ILE A 199 -4.52 -14.25 -6.57
N ALA A 200 -3.45 -14.94 -6.97
CA ALA A 200 -2.87 -16.02 -6.15
C ALA A 200 -2.37 -15.47 -4.79
N PHE A 201 -1.68 -14.33 -4.81
CA PHE A 201 -1.24 -13.66 -3.59
C PHE A 201 -2.44 -13.20 -2.72
N ALA A 202 -3.47 -12.60 -3.35
CA ALA A 202 -4.67 -12.18 -2.64
C ALA A 202 -5.36 -13.34 -1.92
N LYS A 203 -5.48 -14.50 -2.56
CA LYS A 203 -6.08 -15.71 -1.97
C LYS A 203 -5.27 -16.30 -0.82
N GLU A 204 -3.95 -16.16 -0.88
CA GLU A 204 -3.03 -16.75 0.10
C GLU A 204 -2.92 -15.92 1.39
N VAL A 205 -2.88 -14.58 1.27
CA VAL A 205 -2.51 -13.72 2.40
C VAL A 205 -3.62 -12.79 2.89
N ALA A 206 -4.68 -12.56 2.11
CA ALA A 206 -5.70 -11.60 2.50
C ALA A 206 -6.65 -12.19 3.54
N ASP A 207 -7.00 -11.38 4.54
CA ASP A 207 -8.11 -11.63 5.46
C ASP A 207 -9.43 -11.12 4.89
N LYS A 208 -9.37 -10.12 4.01
CA LYS A 208 -10.53 -9.51 3.36
C LYS A 208 -10.18 -9.11 1.93
N ALA A 209 -11.06 -9.43 0.99
CA ALA A 209 -11.01 -8.94 -0.38
C ALA A 209 -12.11 -7.90 -0.61
N VAL A 210 -11.77 -6.87 -1.37
CA VAL A 210 -12.65 -5.76 -1.76
C VAL A 210 -12.59 -5.64 -3.28
N TYR A 211 -13.73 -5.67 -3.93
CA TYR A 211 -13.84 -5.36 -5.36
C TYR A 211 -14.40 -3.97 -5.57
N MET A 212 -13.70 -3.15 -6.33
CA MET A 212 -14.09 -1.77 -6.67
C MET A 212 -14.32 -1.61 -8.17
N GLU A 213 -15.43 -0.97 -8.52
CA GLU A 213 -15.73 -0.55 -9.88
C GLU A 213 -16.55 0.74 -9.87
N GLY A 214 -16.25 1.68 -10.80
CA GLY A 214 -16.98 2.94 -10.92
C GLY A 214 -16.95 3.82 -9.66
N GLY A 215 -15.86 3.78 -8.90
CA GLY A 215 -15.67 4.63 -7.71
C GLY A 215 -16.37 4.16 -6.45
N VAL A 216 -16.95 2.97 -6.45
CA VAL A 216 -17.63 2.38 -5.29
C VAL A 216 -17.09 0.99 -4.96
N ILE A 217 -17.25 0.55 -3.72
CA ILE A 217 -17.07 -0.85 -3.34
C ILE A 217 -18.33 -1.61 -3.77
N VAL A 218 -18.15 -2.54 -4.69
CA VAL A 218 -19.22 -3.37 -5.25
C VAL A 218 -19.45 -4.61 -4.40
N GLU A 219 -18.36 -5.23 -3.98
CA GLU A 219 -18.37 -6.44 -3.17
C GLU A 219 -17.19 -6.47 -2.23
N GLN A 220 -17.39 -6.97 -1.00
CA GLN A 220 -16.32 -7.18 -0.03
C GLN A 220 -16.66 -8.34 0.88
N GLY A 221 -15.65 -9.06 1.33
CA GLY A 221 -15.84 -10.21 2.21
C GLY A 221 -14.59 -11.09 2.34
N GLU A 222 -14.81 -12.33 2.73
CA GLU A 222 -13.77 -13.36 2.77
C GLU A 222 -13.14 -13.53 1.37
N PRO A 223 -11.80 -13.63 1.25
CA PRO A 223 -11.13 -13.71 -0.04
C PRO A 223 -11.63 -14.83 -0.94
N ARG A 224 -11.85 -16.03 -0.39
CA ARG A 224 -12.38 -17.16 -1.18
C ARG A 224 -13.78 -16.89 -1.72
N GLN A 225 -14.64 -16.27 -0.91
CA GLN A 225 -15.99 -15.94 -1.35
C GLN A 225 -15.98 -14.90 -2.46
N VAL A 226 -15.22 -13.80 -2.29
CA VAL A 226 -15.18 -12.71 -3.29
C VAL A 226 -14.46 -13.13 -4.57
N ILE A 227 -13.37 -13.94 -4.46
CA ILE A 227 -12.52 -14.30 -5.60
C ILE A 227 -13.00 -15.57 -6.32
N GLU A 228 -13.48 -16.59 -5.61
CA GLU A 228 -13.86 -17.88 -6.20
C GLU A 228 -15.35 -18.00 -6.45
N ASN A 229 -16.17 -17.40 -5.58
CA ASN A 229 -17.63 -17.49 -5.62
C ASN A 229 -18.27 -16.10 -5.50
N PRO A 230 -17.93 -15.13 -6.38
CA PRO A 230 -18.45 -13.78 -6.33
C PRO A 230 -19.96 -13.76 -6.43
N ARG A 231 -20.60 -12.92 -5.62
CA ARG A 231 -22.06 -12.74 -5.59
C ARG A 231 -22.53 -11.69 -6.60
N ASP A 232 -21.70 -10.65 -6.85
CA ASP A 232 -22.00 -9.62 -7.83
C ASP A 232 -21.49 -10.03 -9.22
N GLU A 233 -22.30 -9.87 -10.24
CA GLU A 233 -21.97 -10.27 -11.62
C GLU A 233 -20.79 -9.46 -12.18
N ARG A 234 -20.61 -8.20 -11.77
CA ARG A 234 -19.47 -7.35 -12.16
C ARG A 234 -18.17 -7.95 -11.64
N THR A 235 -18.15 -8.37 -10.36
CA THR A 235 -17.00 -9.07 -9.74
C THR A 235 -16.69 -10.35 -10.51
N ALA A 236 -17.70 -11.17 -10.79
CA ALA A 236 -17.53 -12.43 -11.53
C ALA A 236 -16.98 -12.20 -12.95
N ARG A 237 -17.46 -11.18 -13.65
CA ARG A 237 -16.99 -10.82 -15.00
C ARG A 237 -15.52 -10.38 -14.98
N PHE A 238 -15.15 -9.54 -14.05
CA PHE A 238 -13.78 -9.06 -13.89
C PHE A 238 -12.80 -10.22 -13.61
N LEU A 239 -13.12 -11.07 -12.62
CA LEU A 239 -12.27 -12.21 -12.25
C LEU A 239 -12.10 -13.21 -13.40
N ARG A 240 -13.19 -13.52 -14.13
CA ARG A 240 -13.09 -14.37 -15.34
C ARG A 240 -12.15 -13.80 -16.40
N SER A 241 -12.07 -12.47 -16.53
CA SER A 241 -11.15 -11.83 -17.48
C SER A 241 -9.68 -11.94 -17.09
N LEU A 242 -9.39 -11.99 -15.79
CA LEU A 242 -8.03 -12.15 -15.25
C LEU A 242 -7.54 -13.61 -15.31
N LEU A 243 -8.45 -14.57 -15.07
CA LEU A 243 -8.10 -16.01 -15.03
C LEU A 243 -7.96 -16.64 -16.42
N LYS A 244 -8.33 -15.92 -17.50
CA LYS A 244 -8.16 -16.38 -18.89
C LYS A 244 -6.82 -15.98 -19.52
N LYS A 245 -6.00 -15.24 -18.80
CA LYS A 245 -4.62 -14.87 -19.18
C LYS A 245 -3.62 -15.80 -18.52
#